data_0b7be97f2dbaffeeb234395584caa8b2
#
_entry.id   0b7be97f2dbaffeeb234395584caa8b2
#
_cell.length_a   1.000
_cell.length_b   1.000
_cell.length_c   1.000
_cell.angle_alpha   90.00
_cell.angle_beta   90.00
_cell.angle_gamma   90.00
#
_symmetry.space_group_name_H-M   'P 1'
#
loop_
_entity.id
_entity.type
_entity.pdbx_description
1 polymer ?
#
loop_
_entity_poly.entity_id
_entity_poly.type
_entity_poly.pdbx_seq_one_letter_code
_entity_poly.pdbx_strand_id
1 'polypeptide(L)'
;MTWPVMRSLGWTLALGLLMGAVLTPTVADAQADERVRVFNAPLDRVWTVTRSTLKSLGWDIDKEDREGGWIRTDSRRLEGEDFGVYAKGTRQRLRVAIKALDPTRTQVTVERRVWRQERILWMDKEEDIQVPDLLAEKKVLDDIAAAL
;
A
#
# COMPACT_ATOMS: atom_id res chain seq x y z
N MET A 1 -58.16 53.93 35.85
CA MET A 1 -58.75 52.73 35.23
C MET A 1 -58.07 52.50 33.91
N THR A 2 -56.99 51.82 33.92
CA THR A 2 -56.30 51.39 32.66
C THR A 2 -55.54 50.10 32.97
N TRP A 3 -55.86 49.07 32.25
CA TRP A 3 -55.27 47.75 32.38
C TRP A 3 -54.02 47.67 31.54
N PRO A 4 -52.93 47.10 32.04
CA PRO A 4 -51.79 46.81 31.18
C PRO A 4 -51.86 45.42 30.57
N VAL A 5 -51.60 45.39 29.27
CA VAL A 5 -51.55 44.20 28.43
C VAL A 5 -50.31 43.38 28.75
N MET A 6 -50.49 42.11 29.11
CA MET A 6 -49.41 41.12 29.25
C MET A 6 -48.94 40.69 27.87
N ARG A 7 -47.68 41.00 27.56
CA ARG A 7 -46.98 40.45 26.39
C ARG A 7 -46.28 39.14 26.80
N SER A 8 -46.79 38.02 26.29
CA SER A 8 -46.18 36.73 26.39
C SER A 8 -44.93 36.65 25.51
N LEU A 9 -43.78 36.42 26.13
CA LEU A 9 -42.53 36.12 25.44
C LEU A 9 -42.49 34.61 25.08
N GLY A 10 -42.65 34.30 23.83
CA GLY A 10 -42.47 32.91 23.31
C GLY A 10 -40.99 32.57 23.22
N TRP A 11 -40.54 31.59 23.98
CA TRP A 11 -39.23 30.99 23.80
C TRP A 11 -39.34 29.90 22.74
N THR A 12 -38.76 30.19 21.57
CA THR A 12 -38.51 29.15 20.56
C THR A 12 -37.17 28.49 20.86
N LEU A 13 -37.22 27.25 21.35
CA LEU A 13 -36.09 26.35 21.46
C LEU A 13 -35.70 25.86 20.02
N ALA A 14 -34.65 26.39 19.48
CA ALA A 14 -34.02 25.86 18.25
C ALA A 14 -33.17 24.65 18.63
N LEU A 15 -33.69 23.45 18.36
CA LEU A 15 -32.95 22.19 18.47
C LEU A 15 -32.00 22.07 17.31
N GLY A 16 -30.73 22.42 17.49
CA GLY A 16 -29.66 22.23 16.51
C GLY A 16 -29.28 20.75 16.41
N LEU A 17 -29.68 20.12 15.30
CA LEU A 17 -29.28 18.76 14.95
C LEU A 17 -27.81 18.80 14.45
N LEU A 18 -26.85 18.46 15.33
CA LEU A 18 -25.45 18.25 14.93
C LEU A 18 -25.37 16.90 14.21
N MET A 19 -25.41 16.94 12.87
CA MET A 19 -25.06 15.81 12.03
C MET A 19 -23.53 15.62 12.11
N GLY A 20 -23.09 14.74 13.00
CA GLY A 20 -21.71 14.24 13.03
C GLY A 20 -21.47 13.38 11.80
N ALA A 21 -20.71 13.88 10.83
CA ALA A 21 -20.22 13.07 9.72
C ALA A 21 -19.20 12.07 10.29
N VAL A 22 -19.61 10.84 10.45
CA VAL A 22 -18.71 9.71 10.76
C VAL A 22 -17.94 9.42 9.47
N LEU A 23 -16.71 9.89 9.39
CA LEU A 23 -15.77 9.48 8.35
C LEU A 23 -15.39 8.03 8.61
N THR A 24 -16.08 7.10 7.95
CA THR A 24 -15.67 5.71 7.91
C THR A 24 -14.47 5.60 6.97
N PRO A 25 -13.30 5.08 7.43
CA PRO A 25 -12.18 4.83 6.52
C PRO A 25 -12.63 3.84 5.45
N THR A 26 -12.37 4.17 4.19
CA THR A 26 -12.67 3.28 3.09
C THR A 26 -11.72 2.08 3.11
N VAL A 27 -12.18 0.94 2.62
CA VAL A 27 -11.36 -0.30 2.54
C VAL A 27 -10.05 -0.07 1.77
N ALA A 28 -10.04 0.89 0.84
CA ALA A 28 -8.84 1.28 0.10
C ALA A 28 -7.76 1.90 1.00
N ASP A 29 -8.13 2.70 2.00
CA ASP A 29 -7.19 3.29 2.96
C ASP A 29 -6.60 2.22 3.88
N ALA A 30 -7.40 1.24 4.31
CA ALA A 30 -6.92 0.13 5.13
C ALA A 30 -5.91 -0.75 4.38
N GLN A 31 -6.12 -0.99 3.07
CA GLN A 31 -5.17 -1.74 2.24
C GLN A 31 -3.89 -0.94 1.95
N ALA A 32 -3.97 0.38 1.85
CA ALA A 32 -2.78 1.23 1.70
C ALA A 32 -1.90 1.16 2.95
N ASP A 33 -2.50 1.12 4.13
CA ASP A 33 -1.79 1.00 5.41
C ASP A 33 -1.05 -0.34 5.54
N GLU A 34 -1.61 -1.43 5.03
CA GLU A 34 -0.95 -2.74 5.05
C GLU A 34 0.29 -2.84 4.13
N ARG A 35 0.39 -1.98 3.12
CA ARG A 35 1.56 -1.87 2.22
C ARG A 35 2.62 -0.92 2.74
N VAL A 36 2.32 -0.14 3.76
CA VAL A 36 3.17 0.92 4.28
C VAL A 36 3.51 0.64 5.73
N ARG A 37 4.79 0.76 6.10
CA ARG A 37 5.23 0.66 7.49
C ARG A 37 6.32 1.68 7.80
N VAL A 38 6.24 2.27 8.98
CA VAL A 38 7.28 3.16 9.51
C VAL A 38 8.14 2.37 10.50
N PHE A 39 9.44 2.41 10.27
CA PHE A 39 10.44 1.78 11.13
C PHE A 39 11.21 2.83 11.93
N ASN A 40 11.48 2.58 13.20
CA ASN A 40 12.31 3.42 14.07
C ASN A 40 13.79 3.12 13.83
N ALA A 41 14.25 3.38 12.63
CA ALA A 41 15.62 3.17 12.20
C ALA A 41 16.00 4.18 11.10
N PRO A 42 17.30 4.56 11.01
CA PRO A 42 17.78 5.47 9.99
C PRO A 42 17.72 4.82 8.60
N LEU A 43 17.59 5.66 7.57
CA LEU A 43 17.44 5.26 6.17
C LEU A 43 18.49 4.21 5.74
N ASP A 44 19.75 4.40 6.10
CA ASP A 44 20.83 3.53 5.67
C ASP A 44 20.69 2.10 6.19
N ARG A 45 20.26 1.98 7.44
CA ARG A 45 20.01 0.67 8.06
C ARG A 45 18.79 0.00 7.41
N VAL A 46 17.69 0.72 7.27
CA VAL A 46 16.48 0.19 6.62
C VAL A 46 16.77 -0.21 5.18
N TRP A 47 17.52 0.59 4.43
CA TRP A 47 17.94 0.25 3.07
C TRP A 47 18.70 -1.08 2.99
N THR A 48 19.74 -1.22 3.83
CA THR A 48 20.57 -2.43 3.85
C THR A 48 19.76 -3.67 4.25
N VAL A 49 18.93 -3.55 5.29
CA VAL A 49 18.05 -4.64 5.75
C VAL A 49 17.04 -5.00 4.67
N THR A 50 16.39 -4.02 4.03
CA THR A 50 15.43 -4.27 2.94
C THR A 50 16.07 -5.06 1.79
N ARG A 51 17.27 -4.69 1.35
CA ARG A 51 17.99 -5.43 0.31
C ARG A 51 18.28 -6.89 0.70
N SER A 52 18.74 -7.10 1.92
CA SER A 52 19.03 -8.45 2.45
C SER A 52 17.76 -9.28 2.57
N THR A 53 16.68 -8.70 3.06
CA THR A 53 15.36 -9.34 3.20
C THR A 53 14.82 -9.75 1.83
N LEU A 54 14.84 -8.87 0.84
CA LEU A 54 14.39 -9.21 -0.52
C LEU A 54 15.17 -10.42 -1.06
N LYS A 55 16.49 -10.42 -0.93
CA LYS A 55 17.32 -11.56 -1.38
C LYS A 55 17.02 -12.85 -0.62
N SER A 56 16.84 -12.79 0.70
CA SER A 56 16.51 -13.98 1.51
C SER A 56 15.15 -14.58 1.17
N LEU A 57 14.22 -13.75 0.70
CA LEU A 57 12.90 -14.16 0.19
C LEU A 57 12.92 -14.62 -1.28
N GLY A 58 14.10 -14.70 -1.90
CA GLY A 58 14.27 -15.13 -3.29
C GLY A 58 13.86 -14.08 -4.31
N TRP A 59 13.90 -12.78 -3.92
CA TRP A 59 13.70 -11.67 -4.85
C TRP A 59 15.06 -11.12 -5.29
N ASP A 60 15.42 -11.35 -6.53
CA ASP A 60 16.60 -10.72 -7.13
C ASP A 60 16.33 -9.24 -7.41
N ILE A 61 17.32 -8.40 -7.17
CA ILE A 61 17.20 -6.95 -7.40
C ILE A 61 17.58 -6.67 -8.86
N ASP A 62 16.63 -6.15 -9.63
CA ASP A 62 16.86 -5.71 -11.02
C ASP A 62 17.47 -4.30 -11.07
N LYS A 63 16.86 -3.37 -10.35
CA LYS A 63 17.30 -1.98 -10.29
C LYS A 63 17.09 -1.38 -8.91
N GLU A 64 18.01 -0.51 -8.54
CA GLU A 64 17.88 0.29 -7.32
C GLU A 64 18.36 1.72 -7.58
N ASP A 65 17.68 2.67 -6.94
CA ASP A 65 18.06 4.08 -6.95
C ASP A 65 17.99 4.59 -5.51
N ARG A 66 19.17 4.78 -4.92
CA ARG A 66 19.27 5.21 -3.53
C ARG A 66 18.88 6.67 -3.35
N GLU A 67 19.17 7.53 -4.31
CA GLU A 67 18.78 8.96 -4.27
C GLU A 67 17.28 9.11 -4.47
N GLY A 68 16.72 8.35 -5.41
CA GLY A 68 15.28 8.27 -5.64
C GLY A 68 14.52 7.47 -4.58
N GLY A 69 15.23 6.74 -3.69
CA GLY A 69 14.64 6.02 -2.58
C GLY A 69 13.80 4.82 -2.99
N TRP A 70 14.21 4.04 -4.00
CA TRP A 70 13.44 2.87 -4.41
C TRP A 70 14.31 1.69 -4.86
N ILE A 71 13.76 0.49 -4.68
CA ILE A 71 14.32 -0.78 -5.14
C ILE A 71 13.24 -1.48 -5.97
N ARG A 72 13.61 -2.02 -7.12
CA ARG A 72 12.76 -2.86 -7.96
C ARG A 72 13.38 -4.23 -8.10
N THR A 73 12.57 -5.28 -7.87
CA THR A 73 13.03 -6.65 -8.05
C THR A 73 12.89 -7.07 -9.51
N ASP A 74 13.63 -8.10 -9.88
CA ASP A 74 13.37 -8.82 -11.11
C ASP A 74 12.00 -9.51 -11.05
N SER A 75 11.48 -9.88 -12.20
CA SER A 75 10.21 -10.58 -12.28
C SER A 75 10.41 -12.07 -12.05
N ARG A 76 9.56 -12.66 -11.23
CA ARG A 76 9.50 -14.11 -11.07
C ARG A 76 8.14 -14.67 -11.47
N ARG A 77 8.13 -15.93 -11.88
CA ARG A 77 6.90 -16.64 -12.22
C ARG A 77 6.07 -16.88 -10.96
N LEU A 78 4.76 -16.68 -11.07
CA LEU A 78 3.80 -17.06 -10.05
C LEU A 78 3.35 -18.50 -10.39
N GLU A 79 3.59 -19.45 -9.48
CA GLU A 79 3.20 -20.84 -9.70
C GLU A 79 1.69 -21.00 -9.57
N GLY A 80 1.08 -21.84 -10.41
CA GLY A 80 -0.29 -22.33 -10.24
C GLY A 80 -1.30 -21.99 -11.31
N GLU A 81 -1.04 -21.09 -12.27
CA GLU A 81 -2.03 -20.68 -13.27
C GLU A 81 -1.47 -20.58 -14.69
N ASP A 82 -1.11 -21.70 -15.28
CA ASP A 82 -0.81 -21.78 -16.71
C ASP A 82 -1.88 -22.59 -17.43
N PHE A 83 -2.98 -21.94 -17.79
CA PHE A 83 -4.02 -22.57 -18.60
C PHE A 83 -3.97 -22.00 -20.03
N GLY A 84 -3.44 -22.79 -20.97
CA GLY A 84 -3.56 -22.51 -22.39
C GLY A 84 -2.27 -22.66 -23.20
N VAL A 85 -2.43 -23.01 -24.47
CA VAL A 85 -1.35 -23.25 -25.44
C VAL A 85 -0.49 -21.99 -25.69
N TYR A 86 -0.99 -20.79 -25.36
CA TYR A 86 -0.35 -19.51 -25.61
C TYR A 86 0.12 -18.78 -24.35
N ALA A 87 -0.15 -19.34 -23.14
CA ALA A 87 0.21 -18.70 -21.89
C ALA A 87 1.70 -18.90 -21.60
N LYS A 88 2.45 -17.80 -21.48
CA LYS A 88 3.82 -17.79 -20.95
C LYS A 88 3.86 -17.77 -19.42
N GLY A 89 2.69 -17.75 -18.77
CA GLY A 89 2.50 -17.74 -17.35
C GLY A 89 2.28 -16.37 -16.73
N THR A 90 1.86 -16.40 -15.49
CA THR A 90 1.71 -15.19 -14.66
C THR A 90 3.04 -14.84 -14.03
N ARG A 91 3.41 -13.57 -14.08
CA ARG A 91 4.65 -13.05 -13.51
C ARG A 91 4.33 -12.01 -12.45
N GLN A 92 5.24 -11.83 -11.52
CA GLN A 92 5.13 -10.80 -10.48
C GLN A 92 6.50 -10.18 -10.19
N ARG A 93 6.49 -8.93 -9.75
CA ARG A 93 7.65 -8.24 -9.22
C ARG A 93 7.26 -7.27 -8.11
N LEU A 94 8.20 -6.90 -7.29
CA LEU A 94 8.02 -5.91 -6.23
C LEU A 94 8.71 -4.60 -6.59
N ARG A 95 8.10 -3.51 -6.16
CA ARG A 95 8.71 -2.20 -6.05
C ARG A 95 8.65 -1.78 -4.58
N VAL A 96 9.78 -1.44 -4.01
CA VAL A 96 9.89 -1.00 -2.62
C VAL A 96 10.36 0.44 -2.62
N ALA A 97 9.55 1.35 -2.09
CA ALA A 97 9.92 2.74 -1.86
C ALA A 97 10.34 2.91 -0.40
N ILE A 98 11.46 3.59 -0.18
CA ILE A 98 12.08 3.79 1.14
C ILE A 98 12.33 5.27 1.31
N LYS A 99 11.66 5.90 2.27
CA LYS A 99 11.70 7.35 2.48
C LYS A 99 12.02 7.68 3.93
N ALA A 100 13.07 8.44 4.17
CA ALA A 100 13.33 9.00 5.50
C ALA A 100 12.21 10.02 5.85
N LEU A 101 11.59 9.84 7.01
CA LEU A 101 10.67 10.82 7.59
C LEU A 101 11.42 11.82 8.46
N ASP A 102 12.42 11.33 9.17
CA ASP A 102 13.38 12.08 9.97
C ASP A 102 14.68 11.25 10.14
N PRO A 103 15.74 11.74 10.82
CA PRO A 103 16.99 11.01 10.97
C PRO A 103 16.87 9.63 11.63
N THR A 104 15.81 9.38 12.38
CA THR A 104 15.59 8.16 13.18
C THR A 104 14.44 7.29 12.69
N ARG A 105 13.62 7.78 11.74
CA ARG A 105 12.45 7.07 11.24
C ARG A 105 12.42 7.02 9.73
N THR A 106 12.10 5.84 9.21
CA THR A 106 12.04 5.58 7.77
C THR A 106 10.75 4.85 7.44
N GLN A 107 10.06 5.34 6.42
CA GLN A 107 8.86 4.70 5.86
C GLN A 107 9.27 3.77 4.72
N VAL A 108 8.71 2.57 4.71
CA VAL A 108 8.83 1.60 3.61
C VAL A 108 7.45 1.33 3.05
N THR A 109 7.34 1.41 1.74
CA THR A 109 6.13 1.06 0.99
C THR A 109 6.46 -0.06 0.02
N VAL A 110 5.69 -1.14 0.05
CA VAL A 110 5.88 -2.30 -0.84
C VAL A 110 4.70 -2.40 -1.78
N GLU A 111 4.96 -2.39 -3.07
CA GLU A 111 3.97 -2.54 -4.14
C GLU A 111 4.29 -3.77 -4.97
N ARG A 112 3.30 -4.60 -5.23
CA ARG A 112 3.41 -5.78 -6.10
C ARG A 112 2.67 -5.53 -7.40
N ARG A 113 3.35 -5.72 -8.53
CA ARG A 113 2.73 -5.81 -9.84
C ARG A 113 2.64 -7.27 -10.25
N VAL A 114 1.47 -7.71 -10.65
CA VAL A 114 1.20 -9.04 -11.19
C VAL A 114 0.63 -8.88 -12.60
N TRP A 115 1.16 -9.65 -13.55
CA TRP A 115 0.66 -9.61 -14.92
C TRP A 115 0.72 -10.98 -15.57
N ARG A 116 -0.20 -11.24 -16.48
CA ARG A 116 -0.19 -12.39 -17.36
C ARG A 116 0.58 -12.05 -18.62
N GLN A 117 1.47 -12.96 -19.02
CA GLN A 117 2.20 -12.84 -20.27
C GLN A 117 1.66 -13.87 -21.26
N GLU A 118 1.17 -13.42 -22.40
CA GLU A 118 0.65 -14.25 -23.49
C GLU A 118 1.47 -13.99 -24.74
N ARG A 119 1.70 -15.03 -25.52
CA ARG A 119 2.25 -14.92 -26.86
C ARG A 119 1.18 -15.20 -27.88
N ILE A 120 0.77 -14.16 -28.62
CA ILE A 120 -0.18 -14.27 -29.71
C ILE A 120 0.63 -14.11 -31.00
N LEU A 121 0.82 -15.24 -31.72
CA LEU A 121 1.66 -15.30 -32.91
C LEU A 121 3.12 -14.90 -32.55
N TRP A 122 3.58 -13.75 -33.02
CA TRP A 122 4.92 -13.19 -32.76
C TRP A 122 4.92 -11.99 -31.79
N MET A 123 3.75 -11.62 -31.28
CA MET A 123 3.60 -10.49 -30.34
C MET A 123 3.47 -11.01 -28.90
N ASP A 124 4.26 -10.44 -28.00
CA ASP A 124 4.09 -10.63 -26.57
C ASP A 124 3.07 -9.60 -26.05
N LYS A 125 2.00 -10.09 -25.42
CA LYS A 125 0.98 -9.27 -24.76
C LYS A 125 1.12 -9.43 -23.25
N GLU A 126 1.13 -8.31 -22.54
CA GLU A 126 1.06 -8.27 -21.08
C GLU A 126 -0.29 -7.71 -20.63
N GLU A 127 -0.91 -8.36 -19.68
CA GLU A 127 -2.16 -7.93 -19.07
C GLU A 127 -1.99 -7.88 -17.55
N ASP A 128 -2.18 -6.70 -16.96
CA ASP A 128 -2.07 -6.52 -15.52
C ASP A 128 -3.26 -7.19 -14.82
N ILE A 129 -2.95 -7.98 -13.78
CA ILE A 129 -3.94 -8.71 -12.99
C ILE A 129 -4.02 -8.06 -11.61
N GLN A 130 -5.24 -7.74 -11.17
CA GLN A 130 -5.48 -7.29 -9.82
C GLN A 130 -5.51 -8.50 -8.88
N VAL A 131 -4.57 -8.53 -7.94
CA VAL A 131 -4.50 -9.57 -6.90
C VAL A 131 -4.97 -8.96 -5.58
N PRO A 132 -6.05 -9.49 -4.98
CA PRO A 132 -6.63 -8.87 -3.78
C PRO A 132 -5.81 -9.14 -2.50
N ASP A 133 -4.97 -10.18 -2.48
CA ASP A 133 -4.14 -10.48 -1.33
C ASP A 133 -2.89 -9.60 -1.26
N LEU A 134 -2.43 -9.31 -0.05
CA LEU A 134 -1.21 -8.56 0.25
C LEU A 134 -0.15 -9.41 0.96
N LEU A 135 -0.18 -10.72 0.77
CA LEU A 135 0.67 -11.67 1.49
C LEU A 135 2.16 -11.42 1.24
N ALA A 136 2.54 -11.13 -0.01
CA ALA A 136 3.93 -10.87 -0.36
C ALA A 136 4.44 -9.55 0.23
N GLU A 137 3.62 -8.50 0.18
CA GLU A 137 3.92 -7.18 0.71
C GLU A 137 4.09 -7.22 2.22
N LYS A 138 3.13 -7.84 2.92
CA LYS A 138 3.16 -8.03 4.38
C LYS A 138 4.38 -8.83 4.81
N LYS A 139 4.66 -9.94 4.12
CA LYS A 139 5.83 -10.78 4.45
C LYS A 139 7.14 -10.00 4.34
N VAL A 140 7.31 -9.18 3.31
CA VAL A 140 8.50 -8.34 3.17
C VAL A 140 8.60 -7.37 4.36
N LEU A 141 7.51 -6.67 4.70
CA LEU A 141 7.49 -5.70 5.80
C LEU A 141 7.72 -6.37 7.17
N ASP A 142 7.19 -7.57 7.39
CA ASP A 142 7.37 -8.32 8.63
C ASP A 142 8.82 -8.81 8.78
N ASP A 143 9.41 -9.32 7.71
CA ASP A 143 10.80 -9.79 7.73
C ASP A 143 11.80 -8.62 7.88
N ILE A 144 11.50 -7.44 7.32
CA ILE A 144 12.27 -6.22 7.58
C ILE A 144 12.18 -5.85 9.07
N ALA A 145 10.97 -5.90 9.65
CA ALA A 145 10.77 -5.60 11.07
C ALA A 145 11.53 -6.56 11.99
N ALA A 146 11.60 -7.83 11.62
CA ALA A 146 12.32 -8.85 12.40
C ALA A 146 13.86 -8.71 12.32
N ALA A 147 14.37 -8.05 11.26
CA ALA A 147 15.80 -7.90 11.01
C ALA A 147 16.37 -6.54 11.48
N LEU A 148 15.53 -5.58 11.87
CA LEU A 148 15.91 -4.26 12.37
C LEU A 148 16.13 -4.25 13.88
#